data_6017efff7d94c6085e69495b79f9f5c1
#
_entry.id   6017efff7d94c6085e69495b79f9f5c1
#
_cell.length_a   1.000
_cell.length_b   1.000
_cell.length_c   1.000
_cell.angle_alpha   90.00
_cell.angle_beta   90.00
_cell.angle_gamma   90.00
#
_symmetry.space_group_name_H-M   'P 1'
#
loop_
_entity.id
_entity.type
_entity.pdbx_description
1 polymer ?
#
loop_
_entity_poly.entity_id
_entity_poly.type
_entity_poly.pdbx_seq_one_letter_code
_entity_poly.pdbx_strand_id
1 'polypeptide(L)'
;MLVQNNLLSGYDITSTVYTFSNKPSGVTHTHTASGKTTRTEVYTYTYDHADRISKVRHSLGGTSITLYDATYDNFGRLLTKQYHGTSTNKLTYAYNLRSWLTGISGTCFTQNLYYNTGVGTAKYNGSISSMTWKSGNESTVRGYKFTYDGLDRMLNATYGETASISTNANRFSENVTGYDKNGNIKSLQRYGQTGASAYGLLDNLTYTLTGNQLSCVEDAVSTAAYGTN
;
A
#
# COMPACT_ATOMS: atom_id res chain seq x y z
N MET A 1 4.96 -26.09 -21.81
CA MET A 1 5.39 -25.18 -22.88
C MET A 1 4.14 -24.72 -23.64
N LEU A 2 3.95 -23.45 -23.82
CA LEU A 2 2.90 -22.84 -24.64
C LEU A 2 3.55 -22.16 -25.84
N VAL A 3 2.98 -22.36 -27.02
CA VAL A 3 3.44 -21.71 -28.28
C VAL A 3 2.24 -21.01 -28.89
N GLN A 4 2.39 -19.75 -29.26
CA GLN A 4 1.37 -18.93 -29.88
C GLN A 4 1.97 -18.19 -31.08
N ASN A 5 1.30 -18.24 -32.23
CA ASN A 5 1.68 -17.43 -33.38
C ASN A 5 1.36 -15.96 -33.10
N ASN A 6 2.24 -15.05 -33.49
CA ASN A 6 2.02 -13.62 -33.35
C ASN A 6 1.76 -12.93 -34.71
N LEU A 7 1.25 -11.69 -34.65
CA LEU A 7 0.91 -10.92 -35.85
C LEU A 7 2.14 -10.46 -36.68
N LEU A 8 3.37 -10.68 -36.18
CA LEU A 8 4.62 -10.30 -36.81
C LEU A 8 5.27 -11.46 -37.58
N SER A 9 4.48 -12.44 -37.98
CA SER A 9 4.94 -13.66 -38.68
C SER A 9 6.04 -14.41 -37.92
N GLY A 10 5.87 -14.49 -36.62
CA GLY A 10 6.72 -15.22 -35.70
C GLY A 10 5.87 -15.95 -34.65
N TYR A 11 6.50 -16.30 -33.56
CA TYR A 11 5.81 -16.99 -32.46
C TYR A 11 6.36 -16.55 -31.10
N ASP A 12 5.53 -16.71 -30.10
CA ASP A 12 5.83 -16.53 -28.70
C ASP A 12 5.79 -17.88 -28.00
N ILE A 13 6.89 -18.22 -27.32
CA ILE A 13 6.99 -19.46 -26.54
C ILE A 13 7.09 -19.09 -25.07
N THR A 14 6.25 -19.71 -24.25
CA THR A 14 6.39 -19.70 -22.79
C THR A 14 6.74 -21.11 -22.30
N SER A 15 7.86 -21.24 -21.60
CA SER A 15 8.30 -22.45 -20.94
C SER A 15 8.42 -22.23 -19.44
N THR A 16 7.84 -23.13 -18.65
CA THR A 16 7.89 -23.07 -17.18
C THR A 16 8.57 -24.30 -16.62
N VAL A 17 9.52 -24.09 -15.72
CA VAL A 17 10.16 -25.12 -14.89
C VAL A 17 9.59 -25.01 -13.48
N TYR A 18 9.36 -26.15 -12.85
CA TYR A 18 8.74 -26.22 -11.53
C TYR A 18 9.70 -26.82 -10.48
N THR A 19 9.49 -26.45 -9.23
CA THR A 19 10.09 -27.10 -8.06
C THR A 19 9.43 -28.45 -7.79
N PHE A 20 9.99 -29.22 -6.85
CA PHE A 20 9.35 -30.44 -6.36
C PHE A 20 7.95 -30.19 -5.76
N SER A 21 7.73 -29.02 -5.14
CA SER A 21 6.43 -28.60 -4.59
C SER A 21 5.48 -28.01 -5.64
N ASN A 22 5.76 -28.22 -6.94
CA ASN A 22 4.95 -27.76 -8.08
C ASN A 22 4.77 -26.23 -8.17
N LYS A 23 5.77 -25.47 -7.70
CA LYS A 23 5.83 -24.01 -7.86
C LYS A 23 6.77 -23.64 -9.00
N PRO A 24 6.48 -22.58 -9.81
CA PRO A 24 7.39 -22.16 -10.85
C PRO A 24 8.77 -21.80 -10.28
N SER A 25 9.83 -22.45 -10.73
CA SER A 25 11.22 -22.08 -10.41
C SER A 25 11.86 -21.24 -11.50
N GLY A 26 11.34 -21.35 -12.73
CA GLY A 26 11.78 -20.54 -13.85
C GLY A 26 10.68 -20.42 -14.89
N VAL A 27 10.56 -19.24 -15.48
CA VAL A 27 9.68 -18.96 -16.63
C VAL A 27 10.52 -18.29 -17.70
N THR A 28 10.52 -18.87 -18.89
CA THR A 28 11.22 -18.33 -20.06
C THR A 28 10.18 -17.92 -21.11
N HIS A 29 10.24 -16.68 -21.53
CA HIS A 29 9.48 -16.17 -22.66
C HIS A 29 10.44 -15.93 -23.82
N THR A 30 10.14 -16.53 -24.97
CA THR A 30 10.90 -16.32 -26.20
C THR A 30 9.97 -15.70 -27.24
N HIS A 31 10.32 -14.52 -27.70
CA HIS A 31 9.62 -13.79 -28.76
C HIS A 31 10.42 -13.80 -30.05
N THR A 32 9.80 -14.22 -31.15
CA THR A 32 10.35 -14.19 -32.50
C THR A 32 9.47 -13.32 -33.39
N ALA A 33 10.09 -12.61 -34.30
CA ALA A 33 9.38 -11.85 -35.34
C ALA A 33 10.22 -11.91 -36.64
N SER A 34 9.56 -11.91 -37.80
CA SER A 34 10.23 -11.95 -39.10
C SER A 34 11.22 -10.79 -39.26
N GLY A 35 12.45 -11.08 -39.64
CA GLY A 35 13.50 -10.09 -39.85
C GLY A 35 14.01 -9.40 -38.56
N LYS A 36 13.67 -9.89 -37.37
CA LYS A 36 14.11 -9.34 -36.08
C LYS A 36 14.89 -10.37 -35.27
N THR A 37 15.77 -9.87 -34.44
CA THR A 37 16.50 -10.72 -33.48
C THR A 37 15.56 -11.29 -32.43
N THR A 38 15.64 -12.61 -32.22
CA THR A 38 14.88 -13.29 -31.16
C THR A 38 15.22 -12.68 -29.80
N ARG A 39 14.19 -12.41 -29.01
CA ARG A 39 14.33 -11.92 -27.62
C ARG A 39 13.91 -13.03 -26.65
N THR A 40 14.77 -13.25 -25.67
CA THR A 40 14.50 -14.20 -24.59
C THR A 40 14.52 -13.46 -23.25
N GLU A 41 13.46 -13.63 -22.52
CA GLU A 41 13.23 -13.09 -21.19
C GLU A 41 13.11 -14.26 -20.20
N VAL A 42 13.82 -14.18 -19.09
CA VAL A 42 13.84 -15.26 -18.09
C VAL A 42 13.51 -14.70 -16.72
N TYR A 43 12.51 -15.26 -16.09
CA TYR A 43 12.22 -15.07 -14.67
C TYR A 43 12.70 -16.29 -13.88
N THR A 44 13.38 -16.07 -12.76
CA THR A 44 13.81 -17.12 -11.83
C THR A 44 13.25 -16.83 -10.46
N TYR A 45 12.62 -17.82 -9.85
CA TYR A 45 11.99 -17.75 -8.55
C TYR A 45 12.75 -18.64 -7.56
N THR A 46 13.08 -18.08 -6.40
CA THR A 46 13.64 -18.81 -5.27
C THR A 46 12.66 -18.81 -4.11
N TYR A 47 12.54 -19.91 -3.43
CA TYR A 47 11.64 -20.08 -2.29
C TYR A 47 12.45 -20.39 -1.04
N ASP A 48 11.91 -20.08 0.12
CA ASP A 48 12.44 -20.50 1.41
C ASP A 48 11.94 -21.92 1.76
N HIS A 49 12.34 -22.42 2.94
CA HIS A 49 11.97 -23.74 3.44
C HIS A 49 10.46 -23.93 3.70
N ALA A 50 9.68 -22.85 3.75
CA ALA A 50 8.23 -22.87 3.90
C ALA A 50 7.51 -22.56 2.58
N ASP A 51 8.21 -22.71 1.43
CA ASP A 51 7.68 -22.48 0.10
C ASP A 51 7.16 -21.03 -0.16
N ARG A 52 7.72 -20.04 0.55
CA ARG A 52 7.43 -18.62 0.32
C ARG A 52 8.47 -18.04 -0.63
N ILE A 53 8.06 -17.16 -1.54
CA ILE A 53 9.00 -16.50 -2.47
C ILE A 53 10.00 -15.67 -1.66
N SER A 54 11.27 -16.04 -1.73
CA SER A 54 12.38 -15.29 -1.12
C SER A 54 13.08 -14.39 -2.13
N LYS A 55 13.13 -14.77 -3.43
CA LYS A 55 13.78 -13.97 -4.46
C LYS A 55 13.13 -14.15 -5.83
N VAL A 56 13.03 -13.04 -6.58
CA VAL A 56 12.66 -13.05 -8.00
C VAL A 56 13.74 -12.33 -8.78
N ARG A 57 14.26 -12.96 -9.82
CA ARG A 57 15.22 -12.37 -10.75
C ARG A 57 14.62 -12.33 -12.15
N HIS A 58 15.04 -11.34 -12.91
CA HIS A 58 14.69 -11.18 -14.30
C HIS A 58 15.95 -11.02 -15.13
N SER A 59 15.99 -11.64 -16.29
CA SER A 59 17.08 -11.50 -17.26
C SER A 59 16.49 -11.24 -18.63
N LEU A 60 17.03 -10.23 -19.31
CA LEU A 60 16.75 -9.93 -20.72
C LEU A 60 18.08 -9.77 -21.44
N GLY A 61 18.27 -10.56 -22.51
CA GLY A 61 19.51 -10.52 -23.30
C GLY A 61 20.77 -10.86 -22.48
N GLY A 62 20.68 -11.73 -21.47
CA GLY A 62 21.78 -12.18 -20.64
C GLY A 62 22.09 -11.34 -19.40
N THR A 63 21.64 -10.09 -19.32
CA THR A 63 21.78 -9.28 -18.09
C THR A 63 20.71 -9.65 -17.07
N SER A 64 21.12 -10.04 -15.86
CA SER A 64 20.21 -10.43 -14.79
C SER A 64 20.13 -9.39 -13.69
N ILE A 65 18.91 -9.00 -13.33
CA ILE A 65 18.61 -8.09 -12.22
C ILE A 65 17.76 -8.78 -11.18
N THR A 66 17.88 -8.39 -9.92
CA THR A 66 16.99 -8.83 -8.86
C THR A 66 15.80 -7.90 -8.81
N LEU A 67 14.59 -8.41 -9.10
CA LEU A 67 13.36 -7.63 -9.00
C LEU A 67 12.86 -7.53 -7.57
N TYR A 68 12.96 -8.64 -6.83
CA TYR A 68 12.42 -8.79 -5.50
C TYR A 68 13.33 -9.67 -4.65
N ASP A 69 13.53 -9.29 -3.39
CA ASP A 69 14.24 -10.06 -2.37
C ASP A 69 13.51 -9.88 -1.04
N ALA A 70 13.18 -10.96 -0.35
CA ALA A 70 12.44 -10.95 0.90
C ALA A 70 12.98 -11.94 1.91
N THR A 71 12.91 -11.57 3.17
CA THR A 71 13.16 -12.48 4.29
C THR A 71 11.95 -12.51 5.21
N TYR A 72 11.80 -13.60 5.93
CA TYR A 72 10.70 -13.83 6.85
C TYR A 72 11.25 -14.15 8.24
N ASP A 73 10.49 -13.84 9.26
CA ASP A 73 10.80 -14.24 10.63
C ASP A 73 10.35 -15.69 10.92
N ASN A 74 10.66 -16.17 12.13
CA ASN A 74 10.33 -17.52 12.55
C ASN A 74 8.81 -17.80 12.66
N PHE A 75 7.99 -16.74 12.69
CA PHE A 75 6.52 -16.84 12.66
C PHE A 75 5.94 -16.76 11.25
N GLY A 76 6.79 -16.66 10.23
CA GLY A 76 6.37 -16.57 8.84
C GLY A 76 5.97 -15.17 8.37
N ARG A 77 6.18 -14.14 9.19
CA ARG A 77 5.87 -12.75 8.84
C ARG A 77 7.01 -12.15 8.02
N LEU A 78 6.67 -11.24 7.09
CA LEU A 78 7.65 -10.55 6.27
C LEU A 78 8.58 -9.68 7.13
N LEU A 79 9.87 -9.99 7.17
CA LEU A 79 10.87 -9.25 7.94
C LEU A 79 11.52 -8.14 7.11
N THR A 80 11.94 -8.46 5.90
CA THR A 80 12.48 -7.48 4.96
C THR A 80 11.95 -7.70 3.55
N LYS A 81 11.86 -6.60 2.81
CA LYS A 81 11.54 -6.61 1.38
C LYS A 81 12.41 -5.59 0.66
N GLN A 82 12.98 -5.98 -0.47
CA GLN A 82 13.85 -5.14 -1.28
C GLN A 82 13.49 -5.29 -2.76
N TYR A 83 13.46 -4.17 -3.47
CA TYR A 83 13.25 -4.13 -4.91
C TYR A 83 14.52 -3.71 -5.64
N HIS A 84 14.69 -4.17 -6.87
CA HIS A 84 15.82 -3.88 -7.75
C HIS A 84 17.21 -4.19 -7.17
N GLY A 85 17.30 -5.02 -6.13
CA GLY A 85 18.57 -5.38 -5.52
C GLY A 85 19.36 -4.21 -4.89
N THR A 86 18.76 -3.03 -4.74
CA THR A 86 19.42 -1.85 -4.17
C THR A 86 19.01 -1.63 -2.72
N SER A 87 19.98 -1.30 -1.86
CA SER A 87 19.73 -1.09 -0.41
C SER A 87 18.79 0.07 -0.12
N THR A 88 18.77 1.09 -0.99
CA THR A 88 17.83 2.23 -0.89
C THR A 88 16.36 1.83 -0.99
N ASN A 89 16.07 0.74 -1.70
CA ASN A 89 14.71 0.21 -1.89
C ASN A 89 14.36 -0.90 -0.89
N LYS A 90 15.13 -1.03 0.19
CA LYS A 90 14.87 -2.01 1.24
C LYS A 90 13.94 -1.44 2.29
N LEU A 91 12.91 -2.21 2.63
CA LEU A 91 11.99 -1.99 3.74
C LEU A 91 12.16 -3.09 4.78
N THR A 92 12.16 -2.70 6.05
CA THR A 92 12.16 -3.60 7.22
C THR A 92 10.84 -3.44 7.96
N TYR A 93 10.26 -4.55 8.38
CA TYR A 93 8.95 -4.62 9.04
C TYR A 93 9.13 -5.03 10.50
N ALA A 94 8.41 -4.37 11.39
CA ALA A 94 8.37 -4.67 12.82
C ALA A 94 6.95 -5.04 13.26
N TYR A 95 6.85 -5.96 14.21
CA TYR A 95 5.56 -6.47 14.69
C TYR A 95 5.57 -6.54 16.22
N ASN A 96 4.40 -6.44 16.81
CA ASN A 96 4.22 -6.72 18.23
C ASN A 96 3.97 -8.23 18.49
N LEU A 97 3.81 -8.59 19.77
CA LEU A 97 3.56 -9.98 20.19
C LEU A 97 2.26 -10.57 19.61
N ARG A 98 1.29 -9.74 19.21
CA ARG A 98 0.03 -10.17 18.56
C ARG A 98 0.15 -10.26 17.04
N SER A 99 1.36 -10.16 16.50
CA SER A 99 1.67 -10.10 15.06
C SER A 99 1.04 -8.91 14.33
N TRP A 100 0.67 -7.85 15.03
CA TRP A 100 0.24 -6.61 14.41
C TRP A 100 1.47 -5.83 13.95
N LEU A 101 1.42 -5.29 12.74
CA LEU A 101 2.48 -4.45 12.19
C LEU A 101 2.61 -3.17 13.02
N THR A 102 3.81 -2.91 13.55
CA THR A 102 4.10 -1.69 14.34
C THR A 102 4.98 -0.70 13.61
N GLY A 103 5.70 -1.15 12.59
CA GLY A 103 6.56 -0.25 11.83
C GLY A 103 7.02 -0.80 10.49
N ILE A 104 7.25 0.13 9.58
CA ILE A 104 7.96 -0.09 8.32
C ILE A 104 9.07 0.94 8.29
N SER A 105 10.30 0.51 8.04
CA SER A 105 11.45 1.42 7.96
C SER A 105 12.30 1.15 6.74
N GLY A 106 12.71 2.21 6.07
CA GLY A 106 13.59 2.20 4.92
C GLY A 106 14.06 3.61 4.56
N THR A 107 14.98 3.71 3.63
CA THR A 107 15.54 5.00 3.19
C THR A 107 14.48 5.90 2.56
N CYS A 108 13.59 5.32 1.74
CA CYS A 108 12.59 6.07 0.99
C CYS A 108 11.27 6.25 1.74
N PHE A 109 11.04 5.50 2.81
CA PHE A 109 9.77 5.52 3.53
C PHE A 109 9.93 4.98 4.95
N THR A 110 9.29 5.64 5.91
CA THR A 110 9.15 5.18 7.29
C THR A 110 7.71 5.37 7.73
N GLN A 111 7.15 4.35 8.40
CA GLN A 111 5.81 4.41 8.99
C GLN A 111 5.82 3.73 10.35
N ASN A 112 5.11 4.31 11.32
CA ASN A 112 4.84 3.67 12.61
C ASN A 112 3.33 3.59 12.82
N LEU A 113 2.89 2.44 13.32
CA LEU A 113 1.51 2.16 13.66
C LEU A 113 1.41 1.92 15.17
N TYR A 114 0.53 2.64 15.81
CA TYR A 114 0.32 2.58 17.25
C TYR A 114 -1.07 2.04 17.56
N TYR A 115 -1.18 1.20 18.56
CA TYR A 115 -2.41 0.57 19.00
C TYR A 115 -2.77 1.03 20.42
N ASN A 116 -2.04 0.54 21.41
CA ASN A 116 -2.19 0.89 22.81
C ASN A 116 -1.12 1.88 23.33
N THR A 117 -0.29 2.36 22.42
CA THR A 117 0.76 3.36 22.66
C THR A 117 0.57 4.53 21.68
N GLY A 118 1.47 5.52 21.74
CA GLY A 118 1.43 6.69 20.85
C GLY A 118 0.51 7.79 21.39
N VAL A 119 0.09 8.67 20.50
CA VAL A 119 -0.65 9.91 20.84
C VAL A 119 -2.18 9.79 20.69
N GLY A 120 -2.68 8.67 20.19
CA GLY A 120 -4.11 8.38 20.09
C GLY A 120 -4.66 7.73 21.36
N THR A 121 -5.98 7.55 21.43
CA THR A 121 -6.63 6.77 22.50
C THR A 121 -6.27 5.31 22.35
N ALA A 122 -5.71 4.72 23.41
CA ALA A 122 -5.24 3.32 23.41
C ALA A 122 -6.32 2.32 22.97
N LYS A 123 -5.97 1.44 22.05
CA LYS A 123 -6.81 0.35 21.54
C LYS A 123 -6.11 -0.99 21.75
N TYR A 124 -6.87 -1.98 22.22
CA TYR A 124 -6.34 -3.32 22.56
C TYR A 124 -6.95 -4.43 21.70
N ASN A 125 -7.85 -4.07 20.80
CA ASN A 125 -8.58 -4.97 19.90
C ASN A 125 -7.96 -5.10 18.49
N GLY A 126 -6.87 -4.37 18.20
CA GLY A 126 -6.22 -4.34 16.90
C GLY A 126 -6.55 -3.10 16.06
N SER A 127 -7.44 -2.23 16.51
CA SER A 127 -7.68 -0.93 15.88
C SER A 127 -6.48 -0.02 16.09
N ILE A 128 -6.05 0.68 15.04
CA ILE A 128 -4.91 1.60 15.09
C ILE A 128 -5.35 2.89 15.79
N SER A 129 -4.67 3.25 16.89
CA SER A 129 -4.97 4.49 17.64
C SER A 129 -4.37 5.74 16.99
N SER A 130 -3.19 5.59 16.42
CA SER A 130 -2.51 6.64 15.66
C SER A 130 -1.47 6.03 14.72
N MET A 131 -1.09 6.78 13.70
CA MET A 131 0.02 6.42 12.83
C MET A 131 0.85 7.66 12.48
N THR A 132 2.14 7.43 12.20
CA THR A 132 3.02 8.46 11.66
C THR A 132 3.77 7.93 10.46
N TRP A 133 4.10 8.82 9.52
CA TRP A 133 4.94 8.46 8.39
C TRP A 133 5.84 9.61 7.97
N LYS A 134 6.87 9.25 7.22
CA LYS A 134 7.79 10.17 6.57
C LYS A 134 8.23 9.58 5.23
N SER A 135 8.27 10.39 4.18
CA SER A 135 8.70 10.01 2.83
C SER A 135 10.10 10.50 2.54
N GLY A 136 10.95 9.64 2.03
CA GLY A 136 12.26 9.97 1.50
C GLY A 136 13.10 10.80 2.47
N ASN A 137 13.69 11.86 1.95
CA ASN A 137 14.57 12.77 2.69
C ASN A 137 13.81 13.92 3.39
N GLU A 138 12.47 13.88 3.42
CA GLU A 138 11.71 14.90 4.13
C GLU A 138 12.02 14.88 5.63
N SER A 139 12.11 16.07 6.24
CA SER A 139 12.26 16.19 7.69
C SER A 139 10.91 16.10 8.41
N THR A 140 9.82 16.44 7.72
CA THR A 140 8.47 16.50 8.29
C THR A 140 7.92 15.11 8.52
N VAL A 141 7.58 14.81 9.76
CA VAL A 141 6.78 13.65 10.14
C VAL A 141 5.31 14.04 10.08
N ARG A 142 4.52 13.27 9.34
CA ARG A 142 3.07 13.42 9.24
C ARG A 142 2.38 12.29 9.99
N GLY A 143 1.14 12.50 10.40
CA GLY A 143 0.41 11.46 11.10
C GLY A 143 -1.08 11.69 11.16
N TYR A 144 -1.76 10.64 11.61
CA TYR A 144 -3.18 10.64 11.94
C TYR A 144 -3.41 10.10 13.35
N LYS A 145 -4.34 10.72 14.08
CA LYS A 145 -4.98 10.14 15.26
C LYS A 145 -6.36 9.66 14.86
N PHE A 146 -6.70 8.44 15.25
CA PHE A 146 -7.99 7.85 14.94
C PHE A 146 -8.88 7.81 16.17
N THR A 147 -10.16 8.09 15.97
CA THR A 147 -11.21 7.86 16.98
C THR A 147 -12.26 6.90 16.43
N TYR A 148 -12.87 6.17 17.32
CA TYR A 148 -13.83 5.12 16.99
C TYR A 148 -15.05 5.24 17.86
N ASP A 149 -16.20 4.78 17.36
CA ASP A 149 -17.43 4.66 18.16
C ASP A 149 -17.42 3.39 19.04
N GLY A 150 -18.51 3.16 19.73
CA GLY A 150 -18.67 1.97 20.60
C GLY A 150 -18.72 0.63 19.87
N LEU A 151 -18.86 0.62 18.55
CA LEU A 151 -18.81 -0.55 17.68
C LEU A 151 -17.48 -0.68 16.93
N ASP A 152 -16.46 0.08 17.35
CA ASP A 152 -15.13 0.17 16.72
C ASP A 152 -15.15 0.61 15.25
N ARG A 153 -16.17 1.38 14.82
CA ARG A 153 -16.20 2.03 13.52
C ARG A 153 -15.47 3.36 13.62
N MET A 154 -14.65 3.70 12.61
CA MET A 154 -13.86 4.92 12.59
C MET A 154 -14.77 6.16 12.52
N LEU A 155 -14.59 7.11 13.44
CA LEU A 155 -15.25 8.40 13.42
C LEU A 155 -14.36 9.50 12.81
N ASN A 156 -13.12 9.60 13.29
CA ASN A 156 -12.23 10.65 12.81
C ASN A 156 -10.83 10.10 12.52
N ALA A 157 -10.25 10.61 11.45
CA ALA A 157 -8.82 10.57 11.15
C ALA A 157 -8.29 12.01 11.22
N THR A 158 -7.83 12.43 12.41
CA THR A 158 -7.34 13.78 12.65
C THR A 158 -5.88 13.89 12.23
N TYR A 159 -5.63 14.64 11.15
CA TYR A 159 -4.29 14.91 10.65
C TYR A 159 -3.50 15.82 11.56
N GLY A 160 -2.19 15.64 11.58
CA GLY A 160 -1.23 16.57 12.14
C GLY A 160 0.21 16.20 11.74
N GLU A 161 1.11 17.09 12.05
CA GLU A 161 2.54 16.93 11.79
C GLU A 161 3.31 16.85 13.10
N THR A 162 4.60 16.48 13.03
CA THR A 162 5.49 16.09 14.14
C THR A 162 5.16 14.70 14.72
N ALA A 163 6.05 14.18 15.55
CA ALA A 163 5.83 12.88 16.22
C ALA A 163 4.62 12.89 17.17
N SER A 164 4.23 14.07 17.68
CA SER A 164 3.06 14.27 18.53
C SER A 164 1.76 14.53 17.78
N ILE A 165 1.83 14.62 16.43
CA ILE A 165 0.67 14.93 15.56
C ILE A 165 -0.07 16.16 16.07
N SER A 166 0.65 17.26 16.33
CA SER A 166 0.11 18.44 17.02
C SER A 166 0.18 19.74 16.22
N THR A 167 1.08 19.82 15.22
CA THR A 167 1.20 21.01 14.37
C THR A 167 0.47 20.80 13.05
N ASN A 168 0.07 21.90 12.41
CA ASN A 168 -0.67 21.86 11.15
C ASN A 168 -1.90 20.95 11.20
N ALA A 169 -2.53 20.91 12.38
CA ALA A 169 -3.65 20.04 12.66
C ALA A 169 -4.83 20.31 11.70
N ASN A 170 -5.55 19.25 11.40
CA ASN A 170 -6.76 19.26 10.57
C ASN A 170 -6.56 19.59 9.07
N ARG A 171 -5.32 19.82 8.59
CA ARG A 171 -5.10 20.15 7.17
C ARG A 171 -5.66 19.11 6.20
N PHE A 172 -5.62 17.83 6.58
CA PHE A 172 -6.07 16.69 5.76
C PHE A 172 -6.89 15.70 6.59
N SER A 173 -7.67 16.22 7.53
CA SER A 173 -8.51 15.37 8.38
C SER A 173 -9.73 14.86 7.63
N GLU A 174 -10.20 13.67 8.03
CA GLU A 174 -11.43 13.06 7.54
C GLU A 174 -12.31 12.68 8.73
N ASN A 175 -13.59 13.04 8.67
CA ASN A 175 -14.54 12.81 9.74
C ASN A 175 -15.78 12.10 9.19
N VAL A 176 -16.06 10.89 9.65
CA VAL A 176 -17.33 10.22 9.40
C VAL A 176 -18.34 10.75 10.41
N THR A 177 -19.27 11.56 9.94
CA THR A 177 -20.24 12.24 10.83
C THR A 177 -21.52 11.46 11.04
N GLY A 178 -21.73 10.38 10.31
CA GLY A 178 -22.91 9.52 10.48
C GLY A 178 -22.76 8.12 9.89
N TYR A 179 -23.29 7.14 10.62
CA TYR A 179 -23.49 5.77 10.17
C TYR A 179 -24.97 5.39 10.27
N ASP A 180 -25.43 4.50 9.42
CA ASP A 180 -26.72 3.84 9.60
C ASP A 180 -26.60 2.63 10.56
N LYS A 181 -27.71 1.95 10.82
CA LYS A 181 -27.78 0.77 11.70
C LYS A 181 -27.03 -0.45 11.13
N ASN A 182 -26.80 -0.49 9.82
CA ASN A 182 -26.06 -1.56 9.12
C ASN A 182 -24.55 -1.27 9.08
N GLY A 183 -24.10 -0.08 9.52
CA GLY A 183 -22.71 0.34 9.47
C GLY A 183 -22.30 1.05 8.18
N ASN A 184 -23.25 1.37 7.28
CA ASN A 184 -22.96 2.15 6.11
C ASN A 184 -22.72 3.62 6.48
N ILE A 185 -21.73 4.26 5.84
CA ILE A 185 -21.46 5.68 6.02
C ILE A 185 -22.61 6.49 5.41
N LYS A 186 -23.18 7.40 6.21
CA LYS A 186 -24.25 8.32 5.80
C LYS A 186 -23.73 9.73 5.51
N SER A 187 -22.64 10.12 6.14
CA SER A 187 -22.06 11.43 5.94
C SER A 187 -20.56 11.44 6.26
N LEU A 188 -19.80 12.22 5.49
CA LEU A 188 -18.35 12.32 5.57
C LEU A 188 -17.90 13.74 5.29
N GLN A 189 -16.99 14.25 6.08
CA GLN A 189 -16.30 15.51 5.85
C GLN A 189 -14.82 15.26 5.55
N ARG A 190 -14.28 15.92 4.52
CA ARG A 190 -12.86 15.89 4.19
C ARG A 190 -12.29 17.29 4.15
N TYR A 191 -11.13 17.43 4.77
CA TYR A 191 -10.35 18.67 4.78
C TYR A 191 -9.15 18.54 3.87
N GLY A 192 -8.75 19.63 3.24
CA GLY A 192 -7.59 19.67 2.38
C GLY A 192 -7.18 21.09 2.01
N GLN A 193 -6.29 21.21 1.04
CA GLN A 193 -5.78 22.50 0.60
C GLN A 193 -6.82 23.22 -0.29
N THR A 194 -7.22 24.43 0.13
CA THR A 194 -8.19 25.27 -0.56
C THR A 194 -7.55 26.49 -1.23
N GLY A 195 -6.26 26.73 -1.02
CA GLY A 195 -5.49 27.82 -1.60
C GLY A 195 -3.99 27.60 -1.41
N ALA A 196 -3.14 28.47 -1.93
CA ALA A 196 -1.67 28.33 -1.86
C ALA A 196 -1.14 28.06 -0.44
N SER A 197 -1.77 28.64 0.58
CA SER A 197 -1.43 28.45 2.00
C SER A 197 -2.65 28.20 2.87
N ALA A 198 -3.84 28.06 2.26
CA ALA A 198 -5.10 27.88 2.96
C ALA A 198 -5.53 26.41 2.97
N TYR A 199 -6.10 25.99 4.09
CA TYR A 199 -6.67 24.67 4.29
C TYR A 199 -8.07 24.80 4.88
N GLY A 200 -8.98 23.95 4.47
CA GLY A 200 -10.37 24.01 4.91
C GLY A 200 -11.18 22.77 4.49
N LEU A 201 -12.46 22.85 4.70
CA LEU A 201 -13.41 21.81 4.30
C LEU A 201 -13.50 21.78 2.76
N LEU A 202 -13.16 20.62 2.16
CA LEU A 202 -13.26 20.38 0.72
C LEU A 202 -14.57 19.70 0.36
N ASP A 203 -14.99 18.73 1.17
CA ASP A 203 -16.20 17.96 0.92
C ASP A 203 -17.01 17.84 2.21
N ASN A 204 -18.32 17.97 2.09
CA ASN A 204 -19.29 17.67 3.12
C ASN A 204 -20.38 16.77 2.52
N LEU A 205 -20.04 15.48 2.43
CA LEU A 205 -20.75 14.49 1.65
C LEU A 205 -21.92 13.90 2.44
N THR A 206 -23.05 13.77 1.76
CA THR A 206 -24.22 12.99 2.23
C THR A 206 -24.44 11.83 1.29
N TYR A 207 -24.57 10.62 1.85
CA TYR A 207 -24.77 9.37 1.11
C TYR A 207 -26.20 8.91 1.24
N THR A 208 -26.91 8.82 0.13
CA THR A 208 -28.25 8.23 0.03
C THR A 208 -28.12 6.78 -0.40
N LEU A 209 -28.72 5.87 0.38
CA LEU A 209 -28.64 4.44 0.17
C LEU A 209 -30.04 3.84 -0.03
N THR A 210 -30.12 2.86 -0.93
CA THR A 210 -31.30 1.98 -1.08
C THR A 210 -30.88 0.59 -0.56
N GLY A 211 -31.30 0.25 0.66
CA GLY A 211 -30.71 -0.87 1.39
C GLY A 211 -29.22 -0.61 1.68
N ASN A 212 -28.33 -1.49 1.20
CA ASN A 212 -26.88 -1.34 1.30
C ASN A 212 -26.23 -0.84 0.00
N GLN A 213 -27.01 -0.44 -1.00
CA GLN A 213 -26.51 0.07 -2.28
C GLN A 213 -26.52 1.60 -2.26
N LEU A 214 -25.38 2.20 -2.67
CA LEU A 214 -25.28 3.63 -2.85
C LEU A 214 -26.13 4.07 -4.05
N SER A 215 -27.08 4.99 -3.84
CA SER A 215 -27.89 5.56 -4.90
C SER A 215 -27.48 6.97 -5.30
N CYS A 216 -27.02 7.78 -4.33
CA CYS A 216 -26.61 9.16 -4.58
C CYS A 216 -25.55 9.60 -3.57
N VAL A 217 -24.63 10.49 -4.01
CA VAL A 217 -23.74 11.26 -3.16
C VAL A 217 -23.96 12.73 -3.49
N GLU A 218 -24.22 13.51 -2.46
CA GLU A 218 -24.38 14.96 -2.55
C GLU A 218 -23.26 15.64 -1.77
N ASP A 219 -22.68 16.70 -2.33
CA ASP A 219 -21.69 17.53 -1.66
C ASP A 219 -22.30 18.92 -1.38
N ALA A 220 -22.31 19.31 -0.12
CA ALA A 220 -22.79 20.63 0.30
C ALA A 220 -21.73 21.73 0.15
N VAL A 221 -20.49 21.41 -0.23
CA VAL A 221 -19.39 22.36 -0.39
C VAL A 221 -19.12 22.59 -1.88
N SER A 222 -19.07 23.85 -2.26
CA SER A 222 -18.74 24.27 -3.64
C SER A 222 -17.25 24.59 -3.84
N THR A 223 -16.42 24.45 -2.79
CA THR A 223 -15.00 24.83 -2.83
C THR A 223 -14.20 23.74 -3.53
N ALA A 224 -13.58 24.06 -4.68
CA ALA A 224 -12.67 23.15 -5.36
C ALA A 224 -11.34 22.99 -4.57
N ALA A 225 -10.75 21.80 -4.65
CA ALA A 225 -9.39 21.59 -4.15
C ALA A 225 -8.39 22.46 -4.92
N TYR A 226 -7.39 23.01 -4.22
CA TYR A 226 -6.36 23.84 -4.84
C TYR A 226 -5.52 23.03 -5.84
N GLY A 227 -5.35 23.56 -7.06
CA GLY A 227 -4.56 22.92 -8.11
C GLY A 227 -5.29 21.88 -8.97
N THR A 228 -6.59 21.68 -8.76
CA THR A 228 -7.46 20.91 -9.65
C THR A 228 -8.14 21.84 -10.65
N ASN A 229 -7.49 22.13 -11.76
CA ASN A 229 -8.07 22.73 -12.97
C ASN A 229 -7.95 21.78 -14.13
#